data_ed3062647b7aa02b5acf30d8e9122d72
#
_entry.id   ed3062647b7aa02b5acf30d8e9122d72
#
_cell.length_a   1.000
_cell.length_b   1.000
_cell.length_c   1.000
_cell.angle_alpha   90.00
_cell.angle_beta   90.00
_cell.angle_gamma   90.00
#
_symmetry.space_group_name_H-M   'P 1'
#
loop_
_entity.id
_entity.type
_entity.pdbx_description
1 polymer ?
#
loop_
_entity_poly.entity_id
_entity_poly.type
_entity_poly.pdbx_seq_one_letter_code
_entity_poly.pdbx_strand_id
1 'polypeptide(L)'
;MTHPKTRNTLYVEQAELISQDAHENEQYHMILKAPETSMRASPGHFVHMQCDSNIYMRRPMSIMRSSVKNNTIDILYKVHGDGTNALSKKKIGDSIDLIGPIGQPFKMKNYKKRPLLIGGGVGIPPIIFLAEYIKDTTKNLNPFVLMGSEIPFPFKTQPSKILINEVPADVNASMALLEDWGITSRLTSLKNYAGCFNGYVTELADIWLEKLDDDQRKDVEIFSCGPTQMLKAVSKLAKKYNLSCQVSLEEYMACAVGGCAGCTVLIKTENGNEMKRVCVDGPVFEAETVIQFHN
;
A
#
# COMPACT_ATOMS: atom_id res chain seq x y z
N MET A 1 28.26 -4.10 -19.56
CA MET A 1 27.38 -3.49 -18.55
C MET A 1 25.95 -3.88 -18.88
N THR A 2 25.32 -4.67 -18.02
CA THR A 2 23.89 -4.99 -18.16
C THR A 2 23.10 -3.74 -17.77
N HIS A 3 22.32 -3.19 -18.70
CA HIS A 3 21.46 -2.06 -18.40
C HIS A 3 20.42 -2.47 -17.35
N PRO A 4 20.04 -1.58 -16.41
CA PRO A 4 19.01 -1.86 -15.42
C PRO A 4 17.70 -2.29 -16.11
N LYS A 5 17.02 -3.31 -15.54
CA LYS A 5 15.69 -3.78 -16.02
C LYS A 5 14.62 -2.68 -16.02
N THR A 6 14.90 -1.56 -15.37
CA THR A 6 14.03 -0.38 -15.22
C THR A 6 14.27 0.70 -16.28
N ARG A 7 15.10 0.44 -17.29
CA ARG A 7 15.31 1.41 -18.38
C ARG A 7 14.02 1.59 -19.20
N ASN A 8 13.64 2.86 -19.46
CA ASN A 8 12.41 3.23 -20.18
C ASN A 8 11.10 2.84 -19.45
N THR A 9 11.13 2.70 -18.12
CA THR A 9 9.93 2.43 -17.31
C THR A 9 9.43 3.67 -16.57
N LEU A 10 10.25 4.73 -16.50
CA LEU A 10 9.95 5.98 -15.81
C LEU A 10 9.60 7.07 -16.82
N TYR A 11 8.54 7.81 -16.52
CA TYR A 11 8.06 8.93 -17.30
C TYR A 11 7.99 10.18 -16.42
N VAL A 12 8.34 11.32 -17.01
CA VAL A 12 8.08 12.64 -16.42
C VAL A 12 6.79 13.13 -17.04
N GLU A 13 5.80 13.45 -16.22
CA GLU A 13 4.46 13.77 -16.67
C GLU A 13 3.92 14.99 -15.93
N GLN A 14 3.26 15.88 -16.67
CA GLN A 14 2.48 16.98 -16.10
C GLN A 14 1.05 16.50 -15.88
N ALA A 15 0.75 16.08 -14.65
CA ALA A 15 -0.55 15.54 -14.30
C ALA A 15 -1.50 16.67 -13.87
N GLU A 16 -2.72 16.65 -14.39
CA GLU A 16 -3.77 17.60 -14.03
C GLU A 16 -4.54 17.10 -12.78
N LEU A 17 -4.73 17.96 -11.80
CA LEU A 17 -5.56 17.68 -10.64
C LEU A 17 -7.04 17.70 -11.02
N ILE A 18 -7.69 16.54 -11.01
CA ILE A 18 -9.11 16.36 -11.37
C ILE A 18 -10.02 16.52 -10.16
N SER A 19 -9.65 15.95 -9.01
CA SER A 19 -10.36 16.15 -7.74
C SER A 19 -9.41 16.07 -6.57
N GLN A 20 -9.79 16.72 -5.46
CA GLN A 20 -9.12 16.62 -4.19
C GLN A 20 -10.13 16.74 -3.07
N ASP A 21 -10.35 15.65 -2.36
CA ASP A 21 -11.29 15.55 -1.25
C ASP A 21 -10.53 15.55 0.08
N ALA A 22 -10.89 16.48 0.97
CA ALA A 22 -10.34 16.55 2.30
C ALA A 22 -11.09 15.63 3.26
N HIS A 23 -10.34 14.89 4.07
CA HIS A 23 -10.84 14.06 5.16
C HIS A 23 -10.33 14.58 6.51
N GLU A 24 -10.87 14.04 7.60
CA GLU A 24 -10.44 14.39 8.95
C GLU A 24 -8.92 14.16 9.16
N ASN A 25 -8.34 14.94 10.09
CA ASN A 25 -6.91 14.88 10.42
C ASN A 25 -5.96 15.15 9.23
N GLU A 26 -6.33 16.14 8.40
CA GLU A 26 -5.50 16.62 7.29
C GLU A 26 -5.11 15.50 6.29
N GLN A 27 -6.01 14.55 6.09
CA GLN A 27 -5.87 13.53 5.06
C GLN A 27 -6.58 13.99 3.78
N TYR A 28 -6.02 13.64 2.63
CA TYR A 28 -6.53 14.07 1.33
C TYR A 28 -6.51 12.90 0.35
N HIS A 29 -7.62 12.73 -0.37
CA HIS A 29 -7.70 11.88 -1.54
C HIS A 29 -7.69 12.76 -2.79
N MET A 30 -6.68 12.58 -3.66
CA MET A 30 -6.58 13.30 -4.93
C MET A 30 -6.64 12.36 -6.11
N ILE A 31 -7.26 12.82 -7.21
CA ILE A 31 -7.29 12.13 -8.49
C ILE A 31 -6.53 13.00 -9.50
N LEU A 32 -5.55 12.39 -10.14
CA LEU A 32 -4.70 13.03 -11.14
C LEU A 32 -4.93 12.40 -12.51
N LYS A 33 -5.08 13.23 -13.54
CA LYS A 33 -5.02 12.78 -14.93
C LYS A 33 -3.54 12.61 -15.31
N ALA A 34 -3.13 11.36 -15.43
CA ALA A 34 -1.74 10.95 -15.65
C ALA A 34 -1.70 9.74 -16.60
N PRO A 35 -1.89 9.96 -17.93
CA PRO A 35 -2.01 8.88 -18.92
C PRO A 35 -0.86 7.90 -18.94
N GLU A 36 0.39 8.42 -18.94
CA GLU A 36 1.59 7.58 -19.02
C GLU A 36 1.77 6.72 -17.77
N THR A 37 1.56 7.32 -16.60
CA THR A 37 1.64 6.62 -15.32
C THR A 37 0.51 5.61 -15.18
N SER A 38 -0.74 5.98 -15.49
CA SER A 38 -1.90 5.10 -15.32
C SER A 38 -1.83 3.84 -16.17
N MET A 39 -1.26 3.93 -17.38
CA MET A 39 -1.11 2.81 -18.30
C MET A 39 -0.14 1.74 -17.77
N ARG A 40 0.81 2.13 -16.92
CA ARG A 40 1.94 1.27 -16.50
C ARG A 40 1.96 0.97 -15.00
N ALA A 41 1.10 1.65 -14.25
CA ALA A 41 1.04 1.45 -12.80
C ALA A 41 0.60 0.01 -12.45
N SER A 42 1.22 -0.52 -11.42
CA SER A 42 0.88 -1.82 -10.81
C SER A 42 0.87 -1.70 -9.29
N PRO A 43 0.15 -2.55 -8.55
CA PRO A 43 0.08 -2.47 -7.09
C PRO A 43 1.46 -2.51 -6.43
N GLY A 44 1.75 -1.51 -5.58
CA GLY A 44 3.05 -1.32 -4.96
C GLY A 44 3.92 -0.27 -5.64
N HIS A 45 3.58 0.17 -6.85
CA HIS A 45 4.23 1.34 -7.47
C HIS A 45 3.85 2.63 -6.75
N PHE A 46 4.74 3.62 -6.85
CA PHE A 46 4.53 4.97 -6.37
C PHE A 46 4.94 6.01 -7.43
N VAL A 47 4.64 7.28 -7.19
CA VAL A 47 5.09 8.43 -7.98
C VAL A 47 5.92 9.37 -7.12
N HIS A 48 6.81 10.15 -7.74
CA HIS A 48 7.63 11.15 -7.08
C HIS A 48 7.20 12.54 -7.56
N MET A 49 6.41 13.26 -6.70
CA MET A 49 5.68 14.46 -7.06
C MET A 49 6.40 15.73 -6.64
N GLN A 50 6.45 16.73 -7.51
CA GLN A 50 6.84 18.09 -7.16
C GLN A 50 5.64 18.82 -6.57
N CYS A 51 5.73 19.13 -5.28
CA CYS A 51 4.61 19.70 -4.55
C CYS A 51 4.39 21.19 -4.84
N ASP A 52 5.48 21.93 -5.04
CA ASP A 52 5.48 23.36 -5.37
C ASP A 52 6.79 23.73 -6.08
N SER A 53 6.77 24.80 -6.88
CA SER A 53 7.96 25.30 -7.61
C SER A 53 9.08 25.78 -6.67
N ASN A 54 8.76 26.22 -5.47
CA ASN A 54 9.72 26.67 -4.45
C ASN A 54 10.19 25.54 -3.53
N ILE A 55 9.65 24.32 -3.69
CA ILE A 55 10.01 23.14 -2.91
C ILE A 55 10.75 22.17 -3.83
N TYR A 56 12.08 22.22 -3.81
CA TYR A 56 12.93 21.45 -4.72
C TYR A 56 12.81 19.93 -4.54
N MET A 57 12.62 19.46 -3.30
CA MET A 57 12.53 18.03 -3.01
C MET A 57 11.13 17.51 -3.33
N ARG A 58 11.03 16.57 -4.24
CA ARG A 58 9.81 15.82 -4.53
C ARG A 58 9.40 14.93 -3.33
N ARG A 59 8.17 14.49 -3.33
CA ARG A 59 7.63 13.55 -2.33
C ARG A 59 7.22 12.25 -2.99
N PRO A 60 7.68 11.09 -2.47
CA PRO A 60 7.15 9.80 -2.90
C PRO A 60 5.72 9.64 -2.40
N MET A 61 4.82 9.28 -3.31
CA MET A 61 3.39 9.06 -3.03
C MET A 61 2.95 7.73 -3.62
N SER A 62 2.43 6.85 -2.79
CA SER A 62 1.91 5.56 -3.21
C SER A 62 0.67 5.74 -4.10
N ILE A 63 0.59 4.96 -5.17
CA ILE A 63 -0.60 4.90 -6.02
C ILE A 63 -1.64 4.01 -5.31
N MET A 64 -2.85 4.57 -5.09
CA MET A 64 -3.96 3.86 -4.47
C MET A 64 -4.83 3.14 -5.50
N ARG A 65 -4.99 3.72 -6.68
CA ARG A 65 -5.75 3.17 -7.81
C ARG A 65 -5.17 3.65 -9.12
N SER A 66 -5.44 2.91 -10.18
CA SER A 66 -5.08 3.31 -11.53
C SER A 66 -6.19 2.94 -12.51
N SER A 67 -6.63 3.89 -13.32
CA SER A 67 -7.64 3.69 -14.34
C SER A 67 -7.08 4.03 -15.73
N VAL A 68 -6.72 3.01 -16.49
CA VAL A 68 -6.30 3.17 -17.89
C VAL A 68 -7.43 3.78 -18.74
N LYS A 69 -8.68 3.39 -18.47
CA LYS A 69 -9.86 3.90 -19.19
C LYS A 69 -10.04 5.41 -19.03
N ASN A 70 -9.80 5.92 -17.83
CA ASN A 70 -9.99 7.34 -17.50
C ASN A 70 -8.67 8.13 -17.59
N ASN A 71 -7.54 7.46 -17.81
CA ASN A 71 -6.19 8.02 -17.76
C ASN A 71 -5.87 8.67 -16.40
N THR A 72 -6.31 8.07 -15.28
CA THR A 72 -6.17 8.64 -13.95
C THR A 72 -5.42 7.72 -12.99
N ILE A 73 -4.79 8.34 -12.00
CA ILE A 73 -4.28 7.69 -10.80
C ILE A 73 -4.88 8.37 -9.56
N ASP A 74 -5.12 7.57 -8.52
CA ASP A 74 -5.58 8.06 -7.22
C ASP A 74 -4.44 8.02 -6.21
N ILE A 75 -4.31 9.09 -5.45
CA ILE A 75 -3.31 9.24 -4.37
C ILE A 75 -4.03 9.59 -3.08
N LEU A 76 -3.75 8.86 -2.02
CA LEU A 76 -4.18 9.21 -0.67
C LEU A 76 -2.96 9.61 0.13
N TYR A 77 -3.01 10.78 0.76
CA TYR A 77 -1.89 11.29 1.56
C TYR A 77 -2.38 12.03 2.81
N LYS A 78 -1.47 12.17 3.75
CA LYS A 78 -1.65 13.01 4.93
C LYS A 78 -0.70 14.20 4.88
N VAL A 79 -1.15 15.36 5.31
CA VAL A 79 -0.28 16.53 5.43
C VAL A 79 0.75 16.28 6.51
N HIS A 80 2.02 16.38 6.11
CA HIS A 80 3.18 16.29 7.00
C HIS A 80 4.32 17.14 6.43
N GLY A 81 4.48 18.33 6.95
CA GLY A 81 5.47 19.30 6.49
C GLY A 81 5.07 20.04 5.20
N ASP A 82 5.97 20.90 4.73
CA ASP A 82 5.70 21.93 3.71
C ASP A 82 5.24 21.36 2.37
N GLY A 83 5.83 20.24 1.93
CA GLY A 83 5.50 19.65 0.63
C GLY A 83 4.04 19.21 0.54
N THR A 84 3.57 18.38 1.47
CA THR A 84 2.19 17.91 1.49
C THR A 84 1.20 19.02 1.85
N ASN A 85 1.64 20.03 2.64
CA ASN A 85 0.84 21.23 2.88
C ASN A 85 0.68 22.08 1.60
N ALA A 86 1.69 22.16 0.74
CA ALA A 86 1.55 22.81 -0.56
C ALA A 86 0.60 22.04 -1.49
N LEU A 87 0.67 20.69 -1.49
CA LEU A 87 -0.27 19.85 -2.26
C LEU A 87 -1.71 20.06 -1.81
N SER A 88 -1.98 20.15 -0.51
CA SER A 88 -3.35 20.34 0.00
C SER A 88 -4.02 21.65 -0.41
N LYS A 89 -3.24 22.63 -0.86
CA LYS A 89 -3.71 23.94 -1.35
C LYS A 89 -3.91 24.02 -2.86
N LYS A 90 -3.54 22.96 -3.58
CA LYS A 90 -3.74 22.89 -5.04
C LYS A 90 -5.23 22.88 -5.37
N LYS A 91 -5.55 23.45 -6.54
CA LYS A 91 -6.92 23.58 -7.04
C LYS A 91 -7.14 22.65 -8.23
N ILE A 92 -8.38 22.24 -8.45
CA ILE A 92 -8.79 21.49 -9.63
C ILE A 92 -8.32 22.26 -10.89
N GLY A 93 -7.68 21.54 -11.82
CA GLY A 93 -7.06 22.09 -13.01
C GLY A 93 -5.58 22.47 -12.84
N ASP A 94 -5.02 22.52 -11.62
CA ASP A 94 -3.60 22.74 -11.42
C ASP A 94 -2.78 21.57 -11.99
N SER A 95 -1.63 21.91 -12.57
CA SER A 95 -0.64 20.94 -13.06
C SER A 95 0.34 20.56 -11.94
N ILE A 96 0.61 19.26 -11.83
CA ILE A 96 1.57 18.69 -10.89
C ILE A 96 2.58 17.87 -11.67
N ASP A 97 3.86 18.27 -11.57
CA ASP A 97 4.95 17.52 -12.18
C ASP A 97 5.23 16.26 -11.37
N LEU A 98 5.19 15.10 -12.00
CA LEU A 98 5.47 13.81 -11.37
C LEU A 98 6.40 12.95 -12.22
N ILE A 99 7.12 12.07 -11.54
CA ILE A 99 7.92 10.99 -12.13
C ILE A 99 7.28 9.68 -11.70
N GLY A 100 6.98 8.81 -12.66
CA GLY A 100 6.38 7.51 -12.35
C GLY A 100 6.07 6.63 -13.57
N PRO A 101 5.53 5.45 -13.34
CA PRO A 101 5.49 4.74 -12.04
C PRO A 101 6.88 4.25 -11.62
N ILE A 102 7.13 4.22 -10.32
CA ILE A 102 8.44 3.88 -9.74
C ILE A 102 8.32 2.61 -8.89
N GLY A 103 9.38 1.79 -8.91
CA GLY A 103 9.56 0.67 -8.01
C GLY A 103 9.27 -0.71 -8.61
N GLN A 104 9.34 -1.73 -7.75
CA GLN A 104 8.96 -3.10 -8.04
C GLN A 104 7.60 -3.38 -7.40
N PRO A 105 6.60 -3.85 -8.15
CA PRO A 105 5.26 -4.09 -7.64
C PRO A 105 5.18 -5.36 -6.79
N PHE A 106 4.06 -5.55 -6.10
CA PHE A 106 3.70 -6.83 -5.50
C PHE A 106 3.63 -7.93 -6.57
N LYS A 107 4.08 -9.13 -6.22
CA LYS A 107 4.10 -10.28 -7.12
C LYS A 107 3.25 -11.40 -6.54
N MET A 108 2.18 -11.72 -7.22
CA MET A 108 1.35 -12.88 -6.92
C MET A 108 2.05 -14.17 -7.43
N LYS A 109 3.03 -14.67 -6.67
CA LYS A 109 3.90 -15.78 -7.14
C LYS A 109 3.18 -17.13 -7.18
N ASN A 110 2.32 -17.40 -6.21
CA ASN A 110 1.77 -18.73 -5.97
C ASN A 110 0.27 -18.83 -6.16
N TYR A 111 -0.41 -17.73 -6.50
CA TYR A 111 -1.87 -17.64 -6.65
C TYR A 111 -2.63 -18.34 -5.51
N LYS A 112 -2.17 -18.09 -4.27
CA LYS A 112 -2.83 -18.62 -3.07
C LYS A 112 -4.26 -18.12 -3.03
N LYS A 113 -5.21 -19.01 -2.68
CA LYS A 113 -6.66 -18.69 -2.78
C LYS A 113 -7.14 -17.65 -1.77
N ARG A 114 -6.39 -17.47 -0.66
CA ARG A 114 -6.74 -16.57 0.45
C ARG A 114 -5.65 -15.51 0.68
N PRO A 115 -5.47 -14.54 -0.22
CA PRO A 115 -4.54 -13.44 0.02
C PRO A 115 -4.97 -12.63 1.25
N LEU A 116 -4.08 -12.48 2.24
CA LEU A 116 -4.27 -11.61 3.38
C LEU A 116 -3.56 -10.29 3.13
N LEU A 117 -4.34 -9.22 2.93
CA LEU A 117 -3.85 -7.89 2.59
C LEU A 117 -3.91 -7.01 3.84
N ILE A 118 -2.75 -6.53 4.32
CA ILE A 118 -2.65 -5.77 5.58
C ILE A 118 -2.13 -4.36 5.30
N GLY A 119 -2.96 -3.35 5.57
CA GLY A 119 -2.61 -1.94 5.40
C GLY A 119 -2.64 -1.16 6.71
N GLY A 120 -1.71 -0.22 6.91
CA GLY A 120 -1.70 0.65 8.08
C GLY A 120 -1.40 2.11 7.76
N GLY A 121 -2.24 3.03 8.21
CA GLY A 121 -2.05 4.46 7.99
C GLY A 121 -1.87 4.80 6.51
N VAL A 122 -0.77 5.49 6.17
CA VAL A 122 -0.44 5.86 4.77
C VAL A 122 -0.04 4.66 3.90
N GLY A 123 0.10 3.46 4.45
CA GLY A 123 0.30 2.21 3.71
C GLY A 123 -1.01 1.53 3.25
N ILE A 124 -2.17 2.07 3.58
CA ILE A 124 -3.47 1.58 3.09
C ILE A 124 -3.59 1.67 1.55
N PRO A 125 -3.17 2.75 0.87
CA PRO A 125 -3.29 2.91 -0.58
C PRO A 125 -2.77 1.74 -1.42
N PRO A 126 -1.54 1.26 -1.28
CA PRO A 126 -1.04 0.13 -2.08
C PRO A 126 -1.85 -1.16 -1.88
N ILE A 127 -2.44 -1.34 -0.71
CA ILE A 127 -3.26 -2.49 -0.36
C ILE A 127 -4.62 -2.42 -1.07
N ILE A 128 -5.23 -1.23 -1.15
CA ILE A 128 -6.46 -1.02 -1.93
C ILE A 128 -6.19 -1.30 -3.42
N PHE A 129 -5.07 -0.82 -3.96
CA PHE A 129 -4.71 -1.07 -5.36
C PHE A 129 -4.50 -2.57 -5.63
N LEU A 130 -3.86 -3.29 -4.70
CA LEU A 130 -3.69 -4.74 -4.84
C LEU A 130 -5.04 -5.47 -4.77
N ALA A 131 -5.95 -5.05 -3.90
CA ALA A 131 -7.29 -5.63 -3.81
C ALA A 131 -8.09 -5.42 -5.11
N GLU A 132 -8.06 -4.20 -5.70
CA GLU A 132 -8.68 -3.91 -7.00
C GLU A 132 -8.07 -4.78 -8.11
N TYR A 133 -6.74 -4.86 -8.16
CA TYR A 133 -6.03 -5.68 -9.15
C TYR A 133 -6.42 -7.16 -9.05
N ILE A 134 -6.48 -7.73 -7.86
CA ILE A 134 -6.89 -9.12 -7.64
C ILE A 134 -8.32 -9.33 -8.16
N LYS A 135 -9.25 -8.44 -7.81
CA LYS A 135 -10.65 -8.48 -8.27
C LYS A 135 -10.75 -8.49 -9.80
N ASP A 136 -9.97 -7.65 -10.46
CA ASP A 136 -10.08 -7.44 -11.91
C ASP A 136 -9.35 -8.53 -12.72
N THR A 137 -8.29 -9.13 -12.16
CA THR A 137 -7.43 -10.08 -12.89
C THR A 137 -7.63 -11.54 -12.51
N THR A 138 -8.19 -11.83 -11.32
CA THR A 138 -8.16 -13.19 -10.76
C THR A 138 -9.48 -13.55 -10.07
N LYS A 139 -10.41 -14.17 -10.82
CA LYS A 139 -11.78 -14.46 -10.36
C LYS A 139 -11.92 -15.48 -9.23
N ASN A 140 -10.88 -16.25 -8.91
CA ASN A 140 -10.95 -17.39 -7.97
C ASN A 140 -10.23 -17.14 -6.65
N LEU A 141 -9.80 -15.92 -6.40
CA LEU A 141 -9.15 -15.56 -5.14
C LEU A 141 -10.15 -14.88 -4.21
N ASN A 142 -10.04 -15.19 -2.92
CA ASN A 142 -10.85 -14.61 -1.85
C ASN A 142 -9.95 -13.75 -0.95
N PRO A 143 -9.59 -12.53 -1.35
CA PRO A 143 -8.76 -11.67 -0.53
C PRO A 143 -9.49 -11.24 0.74
N PHE A 144 -8.77 -11.24 1.86
CA PHE A 144 -9.20 -10.63 3.10
C PHE A 144 -8.34 -9.41 3.39
N VAL A 145 -8.97 -8.23 3.50
CA VAL A 145 -8.29 -6.95 3.69
C VAL A 145 -8.44 -6.48 5.12
N LEU A 146 -7.34 -6.28 5.80
CA LEU A 146 -7.27 -5.70 7.14
C LEU A 146 -6.61 -4.32 7.08
N MET A 147 -7.27 -3.31 7.63
CA MET A 147 -6.75 -1.94 7.65
C MET A 147 -6.76 -1.37 9.05
N GLY A 148 -5.59 -0.89 9.49
CA GLY A 148 -5.41 -0.28 10.80
C GLY A 148 -5.16 1.23 10.71
N SER A 149 -5.76 2.01 11.60
CA SER A 149 -5.50 3.44 11.71
C SER A 149 -5.62 3.94 13.15
N GLU A 150 -4.70 4.83 13.52
CA GLU A 150 -4.74 5.54 14.82
C GLU A 150 -5.57 6.84 14.76
N ILE A 151 -5.94 7.26 13.55
CA ILE A 151 -6.76 8.46 13.27
C ILE A 151 -8.00 8.02 12.47
N PRO A 152 -9.04 8.86 12.31
CA PRO A 152 -10.18 8.53 11.48
C PRO A 152 -9.77 8.05 10.09
N PHE A 153 -10.47 7.04 9.57
CA PHE A 153 -10.18 6.50 8.25
C PHE A 153 -10.48 7.52 7.16
N PRO A 154 -9.60 7.70 6.15
CA PRO A 154 -9.79 8.67 5.08
C PRO A 154 -10.70 8.12 3.96
N PHE A 155 -11.75 7.41 4.36
CA PHE A 155 -12.75 6.84 3.47
C PHE A 155 -14.06 6.54 4.23
N LYS A 156 -15.14 6.34 3.48
CA LYS A 156 -16.42 5.96 4.05
C LYS A 156 -16.36 4.56 4.64
N THR A 157 -16.65 4.46 5.94
CA THR A 157 -16.81 3.19 6.65
C THR A 157 -18.29 2.80 6.74
N GLN A 158 -18.57 1.50 6.79
CA GLN A 158 -19.93 0.97 6.97
C GLN A 158 -19.88 -0.42 7.61
N PRO A 159 -20.96 -0.88 8.26
CA PRO A 159 -21.08 -2.27 8.67
C PRO A 159 -21.04 -3.18 7.43
N SER A 160 -20.21 -4.22 7.49
CA SER A 160 -20.09 -5.21 6.42
C SER A 160 -21.30 -6.14 6.38
N LYS A 161 -21.75 -6.45 5.17
CA LYS A 161 -22.74 -7.50 4.89
C LYS A 161 -22.08 -8.86 4.62
N ILE A 162 -20.77 -8.86 4.39
CA ILE A 162 -20.00 -10.09 4.15
C ILE A 162 -19.62 -10.71 5.50
N LEU A 163 -20.18 -11.88 5.76
CA LEU A 163 -19.95 -12.61 7.02
C LEU A 163 -18.59 -13.29 7.01
N ILE A 164 -17.90 -13.22 8.13
CA ILE A 164 -16.67 -13.95 8.43
C ILE A 164 -16.81 -14.58 9.82
N ASN A 165 -16.69 -15.89 9.89
CA ASN A 165 -16.80 -16.61 11.16
C ASN A 165 -15.49 -16.60 11.95
N GLU A 166 -14.38 -16.32 11.28
CA GLU A 166 -13.03 -16.39 11.84
C GLU A 166 -12.59 -15.10 12.56
N VAL A 167 -13.46 -14.07 12.62
CA VAL A 167 -13.24 -12.85 13.40
C VAL A 167 -14.33 -12.69 14.47
N PRO A 168 -14.12 -11.87 15.53
CA PRO A 168 -15.16 -11.57 16.50
C PRO A 168 -16.39 -10.96 15.83
N ALA A 169 -17.61 -11.35 16.27
CA ALA A 169 -18.85 -10.96 15.60
C ALA A 169 -19.17 -9.45 15.67
N ASP A 170 -18.65 -8.77 16.68
CA ASP A 170 -18.75 -7.31 16.84
C ASP A 170 -17.79 -6.51 15.94
N VAL A 171 -16.80 -7.17 15.35
CA VAL A 171 -15.85 -6.57 14.38
C VAL A 171 -16.47 -6.63 13.01
N ASN A 172 -17.26 -5.62 12.67
CA ASN A 172 -18.02 -5.57 11.41
C ASN A 172 -17.77 -4.30 10.56
N ALA A 173 -16.98 -3.33 11.04
CA ALA A 173 -16.65 -2.16 10.24
C ALA A 173 -15.82 -2.54 9.00
N SER A 174 -16.21 -2.05 7.85
CA SER A 174 -15.58 -2.28 6.55
C SER A 174 -15.42 -0.98 5.75
N MET A 175 -14.55 -0.99 4.74
CA MET A 175 -14.46 0.09 3.75
C MET A 175 -15.58 -0.08 2.72
N ALA A 176 -16.41 0.97 2.54
CA ALA A 176 -17.54 0.93 1.60
C ALA A 176 -17.12 0.51 0.18
N LEU A 177 -16.01 1.01 -0.32
CA LEU A 177 -15.49 0.69 -1.66
C LEU A 177 -15.17 -0.81 -1.83
N LEU A 178 -14.54 -1.43 -0.83
CA LEU A 178 -14.21 -2.87 -0.87
C LEU A 178 -15.48 -3.72 -0.75
N GLU A 179 -16.43 -3.29 0.08
CA GLU A 179 -17.73 -3.93 0.20
C GLU A 179 -18.50 -3.92 -1.13
N ASP A 180 -18.51 -2.78 -1.84
CA ASP A 180 -19.13 -2.65 -3.17
C ASP A 180 -18.46 -3.56 -4.22
N TRP A 181 -17.18 -3.86 -4.04
CA TRP A 181 -16.45 -4.81 -4.89
C TRP A 181 -16.66 -6.28 -4.51
N GLY A 182 -17.37 -6.55 -3.40
CA GLY A 182 -17.53 -7.90 -2.87
C GLY A 182 -16.26 -8.44 -2.19
N ILE A 183 -15.33 -7.55 -1.83
CA ILE A 183 -14.08 -7.89 -1.14
C ILE A 183 -14.27 -7.76 0.36
N THR A 184 -13.98 -8.83 1.06
CA THR A 184 -14.07 -8.87 2.51
C THR A 184 -13.03 -7.95 3.15
N SER A 185 -13.46 -7.02 4.02
CA SER A 185 -12.54 -6.17 4.79
C SER A 185 -12.97 -5.99 6.23
N ARG A 186 -12.00 -5.74 7.13
CA ARG A 186 -12.23 -5.36 8.52
C ARG A 186 -11.26 -4.27 8.93
N LEU A 187 -11.72 -3.41 9.84
CA LEU A 187 -10.98 -2.26 10.32
C LEU A 187 -10.54 -2.44 11.76
N THR A 188 -9.37 -1.92 12.09
CA THR A 188 -8.81 -1.95 13.45
C THR A 188 -8.35 -0.57 13.90
N SER A 189 -8.54 -0.24 15.17
CA SER A 189 -8.05 1.00 15.74
C SER A 189 -7.96 0.89 17.27
N LEU A 190 -6.99 1.57 17.86
CA LEU A 190 -6.91 1.76 19.32
C LEU A 190 -7.85 2.87 19.85
N LYS A 191 -8.62 3.51 18.95
CA LYS A 191 -9.54 4.62 19.30
C LYS A 191 -10.98 4.16 19.55
N ASN A 192 -11.22 2.85 19.59
CA ASN A 192 -12.54 2.28 19.88
C ASN A 192 -13.65 2.79 18.93
N TYR A 193 -13.35 2.93 17.64
CA TYR A 193 -14.37 3.28 16.65
C TYR A 193 -15.38 2.14 16.48
N ALA A 194 -16.65 2.51 16.30
CA ALA A 194 -17.77 1.57 16.23
C ALA A 194 -17.52 0.48 15.15
N GLY A 195 -17.66 -0.78 15.54
CA GLY A 195 -17.48 -1.94 14.68
C GLY A 195 -16.03 -2.24 14.26
N CYS A 196 -15.06 -1.43 14.68
CA CYS A 196 -13.64 -1.73 14.52
C CYS A 196 -13.15 -2.69 15.60
N PHE A 197 -12.17 -3.52 15.28
CA PHE A 197 -11.42 -4.25 16.28
C PHE A 197 -10.62 -3.27 17.14
N ASN A 198 -10.77 -3.36 18.46
CA ASN A 198 -10.01 -2.52 19.39
C ASN A 198 -8.64 -3.16 19.67
N GLY A 199 -7.68 -2.87 18.81
CA GLY A 199 -6.34 -3.47 18.85
C GLY A 199 -5.57 -3.19 17.55
N TYR A 200 -4.40 -3.82 17.45
CA TYR A 200 -3.56 -3.72 16.26
C TYR A 200 -4.06 -4.64 15.15
N VAL A 201 -3.80 -4.25 13.92
CA VAL A 201 -4.17 -5.01 12.73
C VAL A 201 -3.58 -6.43 12.71
N THR A 202 -2.40 -6.60 13.29
CA THR A 202 -1.73 -7.91 13.43
C THR A 202 -2.37 -8.82 14.46
N GLU A 203 -3.01 -8.28 15.49
CA GLU A 203 -3.76 -9.06 16.47
C GLU A 203 -5.03 -9.65 15.84
N LEU A 204 -5.77 -8.84 15.06
CA LEU A 204 -6.92 -9.35 14.32
C LEU A 204 -6.52 -10.37 13.25
N ALA A 205 -5.39 -10.15 12.57
CA ALA A 205 -4.82 -11.11 11.62
C ALA A 205 -4.46 -12.44 12.30
N ASP A 206 -3.88 -12.39 13.50
CA ASP A 206 -3.54 -13.58 14.31
C ASP A 206 -4.79 -14.37 14.70
N ILE A 207 -5.83 -13.70 15.21
CA ILE A 207 -7.13 -14.31 15.53
C ILE A 207 -7.73 -15.01 14.31
N TRP A 208 -7.69 -14.37 13.14
CA TRP A 208 -8.21 -14.96 11.91
C TRP A 208 -7.40 -16.20 11.49
N LEU A 209 -6.07 -16.11 11.50
CA LEU A 209 -5.18 -17.21 11.12
C LEU A 209 -5.28 -18.41 12.07
N GLU A 210 -5.49 -18.18 13.37
CA GLU A 210 -5.68 -19.26 14.36
C GLU A 210 -6.94 -20.09 14.11
N LYS A 211 -8.00 -19.45 13.61
CA LYS A 211 -9.28 -20.11 13.34
C LYS A 211 -9.33 -20.88 12.01
N LEU A 212 -8.37 -20.65 11.12
CA LEU A 212 -8.25 -21.42 9.89
C LEU A 212 -7.72 -22.83 10.18
N ASP A 213 -8.27 -23.83 9.49
CA ASP A 213 -7.67 -25.15 9.45
C ASP A 213 -6.32 -25.14 8.66
N ASP A 214 -5.58 -26.24 8.74
CA ASP A 214 -4.24 -26.33 8.15
C ASP A 214 -4.27 -26.19 6.62
N ASP A 215 -5.30 -26.67 5.94
CA ASP A 215 -5.40 -26.58 4.48
C ASP A 215 -5.79 -25.17 4.04
N GLN A 216 -6.71 -24.53 4.75
CA GLN A 216 -7.05 -23.13 4.54
C GLN A 216 -5.83 -22.22 4.77
N ARG A 217 -5.04 -22.50 5.81
CA ARG A 217 -3.85 -21.72 6.16
C ARG A 217 -2.75 -21.85 5.11
N LYS A 218 -2.55 -23.01 4.51
CA LYS A 218 -1.61 -23.21 3.40
C LYS A 218 -1.96 -22.37 2.16
N ASP A 219 -3.23 -22.03 1.99
CA ASP A 219 -3.72 -21.18 0.90
C ASP A 219 -3.59 -19.67 1.21
N VAL A 220 -2.98 -19.27 2.33
CA VAL A 220 -2.74 -17.87 2.68
C VAL A 220 -1.37 -17.40 2.19
N GLU A 221 -1.33 -16.22 1.60
CA GLU A 221 -0.14 -15.41 1.32
C GLU A 221 -0.38 -13.99 1.84
N ILE A 222 0.61 -13.40 2.50
CA ILE A 222 0.46 -12.09 3.14
C ILE A 222 1.11 -11.01 2.27
N PHE A 223 0.38 -9.90 2.11
CA PHE A 223 0.87 -8.67 1.47
C PHE A 223 0.65 -7.51 2.43
N SER A 224 1.67 -6.72 2.69
CA SER A 224 1.53 -5.65 3.67
C SER A 224 2.25 -4.37 3.28
N CYS A 225 1.63 -3.23 3.66
CA CYS A 225 2.23 -1.90 3.57
C CYS A 225 1.81 -1.05 4.77
N GLY A 226 2.74 -0.33 5.37
CA GLY A 226 2.49 0.52 6.52
C GLY A 226 3.74 0.86 7.32
N PRO A 227 3.59 1.41 8.53
CA PRO A 227 4.71 1.78 9.37
C PRO A 227 5.65 0.61 9.66
N THR A 228 6.95 0.88 9.77
CA THR A 228 8.01 -0.12 9.98
C THR A 228 7.71 -1.09 11.14
N GLN A 229 7.17 -0.59 12.25
CA GLN A 229 6.83 -1.43 13.40
C GLN A 229 5.68 -2.41 13.08
N MET A 230 4.69 -1.97 12.31
CA MET A 230 3.62 -2.84 11.82
C MET A 230 4.18 -3.91 10.88
N LEU A 231 5.02 -3.54 9.92
CA LEU A 231 5.64 -4.49 8.99
C LEU A 231 6.53 -5.52 9.72
N LYS A 232 7.25 -5.10 10.76
CA LYS A 232 8.01 -6.00 11.65
C LYS A 232 7.08 -6.99 12.36
N ALA A 233 5.94 -6.54 12.87
CA ALA A 233 4.94 -7.41 13.49
C ALA A 233 4.31 -8.38 12.48
N VAL A 234 3.99 -7.92 11.27
CA VAL A 234 3.48 -8.77 10.17
C VAL A 234 4.52 -9.83 9.77
N SER A 235 5.80 -9.47 9.68
CA SER A 235 6.88 -10.43 9.38
C SER A 235 6.98 -11.53 10.45
N LYS A 236 6.84 -11.16 11.74
CA LYS A 236 6.79 -12.14 12.84
C LYS A 236 5.57 -13.05 12.75
N LEU A 237 4.41 -12.49 12.41
CA LEU A 237 3.17 -13.24 12.20
C LEU A 237 3.32 -14.25 11.05
N ALA A 238 3.85 -13.82 9.91
CA ALA A 238 4.14 -14.70 8.77
C ALA A 238 5.06 -15.86 9.17
N LYS A 239 6.12 -15.58 9.94
CA LYS A 239 7.03 -16.59 10.46
C LYS A 239 6.35 -17.56 11.42
N LYS A 240 5.46 -17.07 12.33
CA LYS A 240 4.69 -17.90 13.28
C LYS A 240 3.90 -18.99 12.55
N TYR A 241 3.30 -18.65 11.41
CA TYR A 241 2.44 -19.54 10.62
C TYR A 241 3.12 -20.15 9.39
N ASN A 242 4.42 -19.89 9.20
CA ASN A 242 5.19 -20.34 8.02
C ASN A 242 4.53 -19.95 6.68
N LEU A 243 4.14 -18.67 6.57
CA LEU A 243 3.48 -18.09 5.39
C LEU A 243 4.45 -17.22 4.60
N SER A 244 4.29 -17.23 3.26
CA SER A 244 4.94 -16.24 2.40
C SER A 244 4.40 -14.84 2.69
N CYS A 245 5.28 -13.84 2.70
CA CYS A 245 4.91 -12.48 3.02
C CYS A 245 5.73 -11.48 2.21
N GLN A 246 5.05 -10.61 1.48
CA GLN A 246 5.64 -9.47 0.80
C GLN A 246 5.29 -8.19 1.55
N VAL A 247 6.28 -7.31 1.72
CA VAL A 247 6.13 -6.02 2.39
C VAL A 247 6.58 -4.89 1.48
N SER A 248 5.82 -3.81 1.44
CA SER A 248 6.21 -2.57 0.77
C SER A 248 6.82 -1.62 1.81
N LEU A 249 8.09 -1.29 1.63
CA LEU A 249 8.86 -0.43 2.55
C LEU A 249 8.73 1.04 2.16
N GLU A 250 8.75 1.91 3.17
CA GLU A 250 8.82 3.36 3.02
C GLU A 250 10.19 3.85 3.46
N GLU A 251 10.82 4.72 2.66
CA GLU A 251 12.08 5.36 2.97
C GLU A 251 12.10 6.81 2.46
N TYR A 252 12.92 7.64 3.08
CA TYR A 252 13.18 8.98 2.58
C TYR A 252 13.87 8.92 1.22
N MET A 253 13.34 9.68 0.26
CA MET A 253 13.84 9.66 -1.11
C MET A 253 14.21 11.06 -1.59
N ALA A 254 15.45 11.20 -2.06
CA ALA A 254 15.89 12.41 -2.73
C ALA A 254 15.63 12.33 -4.25
N CYS A 255 16.15 11.31 -4.94
CA CYS A 255 16.02 11.17 -6.38
C CYS A 255 14.92 10.22 -6.84
N ALA A 256 14.57 9.20 -6.06
CA ALA A 256 13.63 8.11 -6.35
C ALA A 256 13.92 7.30 -7.64
N VAL A 257 15.06 7.53 -8.30
CA VAL A 257 15.47 6.89 -9.56
C VAL A 257 16.78 6.10 -9.43
N GLY A 258 17.22 5.83 -8.19
CA GLY A 258 18.37 4.98 -7.90
C GLY A 258 19.74 5.64 -7.98
N GLY A 259 19.83 6.95 -8.24
CA GLY A 259 21.09 7.66 -8.41
C GLY A 259 21.81 8.00 -7.10
N CYS A 260 21.07 8.41 -6.06
CA CYS A 260 21.65 8.95 -4.83
C CYS A 260 21.92 7.91 -3.73
N ALA A 261 21.33 6.71 -3.84
CA ALA A 261 21.38 5.63 -2.83
C ALA A 261 20.89 6.04 -1.41
N GLY A 262 20.12 7.14 -1.28
CA GLY A 262 19.63 7.64 0.00
C GLY A 262 18.52 6.79 0.63
N CYS A 263 17.84 5.95 -0.17
CA CYS A 263 16.73 5.09 0.28
C CYS A 263 17.16 3.62 0.45
N THR A 264 18.40 3.36 0.89
CA THR A 264 18.91 1.99 0.99
C THR A 264 18.50 1.31 2.30
N VAL A 265 18.15 0.03 2.16
CA VAL A 265 17.85 -0.88 3.26
C VAL A 265 18.70 -2.15 3.14
N LEU A 266 18.99 -2.79 4.27
CA LEU A 266 19.79 -4.01 4.29
C LEU A 266 18.90 -5.23 4.06
N ILE A 267 19.16 -5.94 2.96
CA ILE A 267 18.39 -7.11 2.52
C ILE A 267 19.31 -8.34 2.48
N LYS A 268 18.84 -9.45 3.00
CA LYS A 268 19.49 -10.75 2.86
C LYS A 268 19.29 -11.26 1.44
N THR A 269 20.39 -11.59 0.76
CA THR A 269 20.39 -12.18 -0.59
C THR A 269 21.12 -13.53 -0.58
N GLU A 270 21.15 -14.22 -1.68
CA GLU A 270 21.94 -15.47 -1.86
C GLU A 270 23.44 -15.25 -1.66
N ASN A 271 23.92 -14.03 -1.92
CA ASN A 271 25.32 -13.65 -1.78
C ASN A 271 25.66 -13.02 -0.41
N GLY A 272 24.74 -13.06 0.55
CA GLY A 272 24.85 -12.41 1.85
C GLY A 272 23.98 -11.16 2.00
N ASN A 273 24.33 -10.29 2.95
CA ASN A 273 23.57 -9.08 3.20
C ASN A 273 24.02 -7.96 2.24
N GLU A 274 23.09 -7.37 1.52
CA GLU A 274 23.35 -6.31 0.55
C GLU A 274 22.45 -5.09 0.80
N MET A 275 23.00 -3.89 0.55
CA MET A 275 22.22 -2.65 0.55
C MET A 275 21.41 -2.58 -0.74
N LYS A 276 20.07 -2.56 -0.62
CA LYS A 276 19.12 -2.43 -1.74
C LYS A 276 18.40 -1.08 -1.66
N ARG A 277 18.16 -0.47 -2.80
CA ARG A 277 17.47 0.84 -2.90
C ARG A 277 15.97 0.61 -2.98
N VAL A 278 15.23 1.16 -2.05
CA VAL A 278 13.76 1.02 -2.01
C VAL A 278 13.11 1.53 -3.29
N CYS A 279 13.64 2.58 -3.91
CA CYS A 279 13.07 3.14 -5.14
C CYS A 279 13.29 2.29 -6.42
N VAL A 280 14.29 1.43 -6.47
CA VAL A 280 14.64 0.67 -7.70
C VAL A 280 14.55 -0.84 -7.48
N ASP A 281 15.12 -1.31 -6.37
CA ASP A 281 15.17 -2.74 -6.03
C ASP A 281 13.89 -3.18 -5.27
N GLY A 282 13.18 -2.21 -4.62
CA GLY A 282 11.88 -2.30 -3.97
C GLY A 282 10.82 -1.40 -4.65
N PRO A 283 9.79 -0.90 -3.95
CA PRO A 283 9.61 -0.94 -2.51
C PRO A 283 9.20 -2.29 -1.94
N VAL A 284 8.75 -3.22 -2.79
CA VAL A 284 8.26 -4.51 -2.37
C VAL A 284 9.42 -5.51 -2.23
N PHE A 285 9.52 -6.11 -1.04
CA PHE A 285 10.51 -7.14 -0.69
C PHE A 285 9.82 -8.32 -0.01
N GLU A 286 10.47 -9.49 -0.05
CA GLU A 286 10.06 -10.62 0.80
C GLU A 286 10.39 -10.28 2.27
N ALA A 287 9.40 -10.37 3.16
CA ALA A 287 9.54 -9.93 4.55
C ALA A 287 10.69 -10.63 5.30
N GLU A 288 10.94 -11.91 5.00
CA GLU A 288 12.01 -12.72 5.57
C GLU A 288 13.42 -12.24 5.18
N THR A 289 13.54 -11.45 4.10
CA THR A 289 14.82 -10.92 3.64
C THR A 289 15.19 -9.57 4.26
N VAL A 290 14.24 -8.88 4.88
CA VAL A 290 14.43 -7.54 5.45
C VAL A 290 15.11 -7.64 6.81
N ILE A 291 16.42 -7.36 6.86
CA ILE A 291 17.26 -7.58 8.06
C ILE A 291 16.76 -6.82 9.28
N GLN A 292 16.31 -5.57 9.12
CA GLN A 292 15.80 -4.75 10.23
C GLN A 292 14.56 -5.34 10.94
N PHE A 293 13.91 -6.35 10.38
CA PHE A 293 12.77 -7.02 11.01
C PHE A 293 13.19 -8.15 11.95
N HIS A 294 14.46 -8.58 11.88
CA HIS A 294 15.00 -9.71 12.65
C HIS A 294 15.87 -9.30 13.84
N ASN A 295 16.12 -7.99 14.00
CA ASN A 295 16.86 -7.41 15.09
C ASN A 295 15.96 -6.91 16.22
#